data_7715889f62539435217adbefcdbdc888
#
_entry.id   7715889f62539435217adbefcdbdc888
#
_cell.length_a   1.000
_cell.length_b   1.000
_cell.length_c   1.000
_cell.angle_alpha   90.00
_cell.angle_beta   90.00
_cell.angle_gamma   90.00
#
_symmetry.space_group_name_H-M   'P 1'
#
loop_
_entity.id
_entity.type
_entity.pdbx_description
1 polymer ?
#
loop_
_entity_poly.entity_id
_entity_poly.type
_entity_poly.pdbx_seq_one_letter_code
_entity_poly.pdbx_strand_id
1 'polypeptide(L)'
;MSQKVMIVDDDRTMNSLLQTLLELDGFSVVLCPRGDEVLSTATAQKPDVILMDLHIGEADGVDLLRQIRQHPELKSLPVVMSSGMDREDECTAAGANAFVLKPYPPDQLSSTLKKVLS
;
A
#
# COMPACT_ATOMS: atom_id res chain seq x y z
N MET A 1 -12.34 7.53 14.98
CA MET A 1 -11.27 8.13 14.17
C MET A 1 -11.03 7.30 12.95
N SER A 2 -10.74 7.95 11.83
CA SER A 2 -10.51 7.22 10.59
C SER A 2 -9.09 6.65 10.58
N GLN A 3 -8.98 5.43 10.03
CA GLN A 3 -7.68 4.82 9.79
C GLN A 3 -7.08 5.39 8.51
N LYS A 4 -5.77 5.54 8.50
CA LYS A 4 -5.05 6.20 7.42
C LYS A 4 -4.40 5.15 6.50
N VAL A 5 -4.72 5.24 5.21
CA VAL A 5 -4.12 4.40 4.16
C VAL A 5 -3.15 5.26 3.36
N MET A 6 -1.92 4.78 3.22
CA MET A 6 -0.95 5.41 2.34
C MET A 6 -0.89 4.61 1.04
N ILE A 7 -1.23 5.27 -0.07
CA ILE A 7 -1.22 4.63 -1.38
C ILE A 7 0.09 4.98 -2.09
N VAL A 8 0.85 3.95 -2.44
CA VAL A 8 2.12 4.08 -3.15
C VAL A 8 1.95 3.53 -4.56
N ASP A 9 1.75 4.42 -5.51
CA ASP A 9 1.50 4.08 -6.90
C ASP A 9 1.79 5.34 -7.74
N ASP A 10 2.41 5.18 -8.90
CA ASP A 10 2.71 6.32 -9.78
C ASP A 10 1.57 6.63 -10.78
N ASP A 11 0.51 5.85 -10.79
CA ASP A 11 -0.66 6.08 -11.63
C ASP A 11 -1.59 7.11 -10.97
N ARG A 12 -1.54 8.35 -11.44
CA ARG A 12 -2.31 9.45 -10.85
C ARG A 12 -3.82 9.24 -10.95
N THR A 13 -4.29 8.70 -12.07
CA THR A 13 -5.72 8.45 -12.26
C THR A 13 -6.22 7.41 -11.27
N MET A 14 -5.49 6.32 -11.13
CA MET A 14 -5.83 5.27 -10.17
C MET A 14 -5.78 5.80 -8.74
N ASN A 15 -4.77 6.60 -8.41
CA ASN A 15 -4.64 7.18 -7.08
C ASN A 15 -5.85 8.05 -6.71
N SER A 16 -6.29 8.91 -7.65
CA SER A 16 -7.46 9.77 -7.42
C SER A 16 -8.73 8.94 -7.23
N LEU A 17 -8.90 7.91 -8.04
CA LEU A 17 -10.06 7.04 -7.92
C LEU A 17 -10.06 6.29 -6.58
N LEU A 18 -8.95 5.69 -6.22
CA LEU A 18 -8.84 4.95 -4.96
C LEU A 18 -9.02 5.86 -3.76
N GLN A 19 -8.45 7.06 -3.81
CA GLN A 19 -8.63 8.04 -2.74
C GLN A 19 -10.11 8.33 -2.51
N THR A 20 -10.84 8.62 -3.58
CA THR A 20 -12.27 8.91 -3.49
C THR A 20 -13.04 7.73 -2.90
N LEU A 21 -12.78 6.52 -3.40
CA LEU A 21 -13.48 5.33 -2.95
C LEU A 21 -13.18 4.99 -1.50
N LEU A 22 -11.93 5.09 -1.09
CA LEU A 22 -11.53 4.78 0.29
C LEU A 22 -12.02 5.84 1.27
N GLU A 23 -12.03 7.11 0.87
CA GLU A 23 -12.57 8.17 1.73
C GLU A 23 -14.08 8.01 1.92
N LEU A 24 -14.79 7.60 0.88
CA LEU A 24 -16.21 7.27 1.01
C LEU A 24 -16.45 6.11 1.98
N ASP A 25 -15.49 5.22 2.09
CA ASP A 25 -15.57 4.06 2.99
C ASP A 25 -15.03 4.36 4.39
N GLY A 26 -14.69 5.61 4.68
CA GLY A 26 -14.31 6.04 6.02
C GLY A 26 -12.81 6.12 6.30
N PHE A 27 -11.96 5.85 5.31
CA PHE A 27 -10.51 5.96 5.48
C PHE A 27 -10.02 7.39 5.24
N SER A 28 -8.92 7.76 5.89
CA SER A 28 -8.10 8.90 5.47
C SER A 28 -7.05 8.38 4.50
N VAL A 29 -6.66 9.19 3.51
CA VAL A 29 -5.75 8.73 2.47
C VAL A 29 -4.58 9.70 2.31
N VAL A 30 -3.37 9.13 2.22
CA VAL A 30 -2.14 9.84 1.89
C VAL A 30 -1.63 9.23 0.58
N LEU A 31 -1.29 10.09 -0.39
CA LEU A 31 -0.75 9.63 -1.67
C LEU A 31 0.77 9.78 -1.68
N CYS A 32 1.47 8.75 -2.13
CA CYS A 32 2.91 8.77 -2.31
C CYS A 32 3.22 8.25 -3.72
N PRO A 33 3.35 9.14 -4.72
CA PRO A 33 3.52 8.69 -6.11
C PRO A 33 4.96 8.33 -6.48
N ARG A 34 5.90 8.47 -5.54
CA ARG A 34 7.32 8.23 -5.82
C ARG A 34 7.90 7.20 -4.86
N GLY A 35 8.60 6.21 -5.44
CA GLY A 35 9.21 5.15 -4.63
C GLY A 35 10.31 5.66 -3.70
N ASP A 36 11.07 6.68 -4.12
CA ASP A 36 12.17 7.23 -3.31
C ASP A 36 11.68 8.03 -2.10
N GLU A 37 10.38 8.30 -1.98
CA GLU A 37 9.80 9.04 -0.87
C GLU A 37 9.02 8.15 0.11
N VAL A 38 8.97 6.83 -0.13
CA VAL A 38 8.11 5.93 0.65
C VAL A 38 8.49 5.91 2.12
N LEU A 39 9.77 5.70 2.44
CA LEU A 39 10.19 5.59 3.83
C LEU A 39 10.01 6.91 4.58
N SER A 40 10.37 8.03 3.97
CA SER A 40 10.23 9.33 4.61
C SER A 40 8.76 9.72 4.79
N THR A 41 7.92 9.44 3.81
CA THR A 41 6.50 9.75 3.89
C THR A 41 5.82 8.88 4.96
N ALA A 42 6.13 7.59 4.99
CA ALA A 42 5.55 6.70 5.99
C ALA A 42 5.97 7.09 7.41
N THR A 43 7.22 7.47 7.60
CA THR A 43 7.72 7.92 8.89
C THR A 43 7.02 9.21 9.35
N ALA A 44 6.85 10.16 8.42
CA ALA A 44 6.23 11.46 8.73
C ALA A 44 4.72 11.36 8.92
N GLN A 45 4.04 10.61 8.07
CA GLN A 45 2.57 10.55 8.06
C GLN A 45 1.98 9.48 8.98
N LYS A 46 2.77 8.50 9.36
CA LYS A 46 2.36 7.41 10.28
C LYS A 46 1.05 6.76 9.84
N PRO A 47 1.00 6.20 8.61
CA PRO A 47 -0.21 5.52 8.16
C PRO A 47 -0.46 4.25 8.98
N ASP A 48 -1.71 3.80 8.98
CA ASP A 48 -2.08 2.55 9.62
C ASP A 48 -1.82 1.34 8.72
N VAL A 49 -1.81 1.56 7.41
CA VAL A 49 -1.55 0.53 6.41
C VAL A 49 -1.00 1.19 5.14
N ILE A 50 -0.15 0.48 4.42
CA ILE A 50 0.31 0.90 3.10
C ILE A 50 -0.32 -0.02 2.05
N LEU A 51 -0.87 0.58 0.99
CA LEU A 51 -1.21 -0.11 -0.25
C LEU A 51 -0.17 0.27 -1.28
N MET A 52 0.63 -0.70 -1.72
CA MET A 52 1.79 -0.42 -2.57
C MET A 52 1.78 -1.29 -3.82
N ASP A 53 1.94 -0.65 -4.98
CA ASP A 53 2.10 -1.36 -6.24
C ASP A 53 3.53 -1.95 -6.32
N LEU A 54 3.68 -3.05 -7.06
CA LEU A 54 5.00 -3.64 -7.26
C LEU A 54 5.91 -2.79 -8.15
N HIS A 55 5.30 -1.99 -9.03
CA HIS A 55 6.06 -1.15 -9.96
C HIS A 55 5.70 0.30 -9.74
N ILE A 56 6.60 1.08 -9.15
CA ILE A 56 6.43 2.50 -8.88
C ILE A 56 7.50 3.26 -9.66
N GLY A 57 7.18 3.64 -10.90
CA GLY A 57 8.18 4.18 -11.81
C GLY A 57 9.25 3.12 -12.06
N GLU A 58 10.50 3.44 -11.75
CA GLU A 58 11.61 2.48 -11.86
C GLU A 58 11.86 1.71 -10.55
N ALA A 59 11.13 2.06 -9.48
CA ALA A 59 11.32 1.40 -8.19
C ALA A 59 10.62 0.06 -8.15
N ASP A 60 11.22 -0.90 -7.44
CA ASP A 60 10.67 -2.23 -7.21
C ASP A 60 9.97 -2.23 -5.85
N GLY A 61 8.65 -2.49 -5.86
CA GLY A 61 7.86 -2.51 -4.63
C GLY A 61 8.30 -3.57 -3.65
N VAL A 62 8.79 -4.71 -4.13
CA VAL A 62 9.29 -5.76 -3.23
C VAL A 62 10.53 -5.28 -2.47
N ASP A 63 11.43 -4.57 -3.16
CA ASP A 63 12.60 -3.97 -2.52
C ASP A 63 12.18 -2.95 -1.46
N LEU A 64 11.20 -2.11 -1.79
CA LEU A 64 10.69 -1.12 -0.83
C LEU A 64 10.05 -1.81 0.38
N LEU A 65 9.33 -2.90 0.17
CA LEU A 65 8.77 -3.68 1.26
C LEU A 65 9.86 -4.22 2.18
N ARG A 66 10.94 -4.75 1.61
CA ARG A 66 12.08 -5.23 2.41
C ARG A 66 12.69 -4.10 3.23
N GLN A 67 12.82 -2.91 2.65
CA GLN A 67 13.32 -1.74 3.37
C GLN A 67 12.40 -1.35 4.52
N ILE A 68 11.09 -1.40 4.30
CA ILE A 68 10.11 -1.15 5.36
C ILE A 68 10.30 -2.14 6.51
N ARG A 69 10.46 -3.42 6.21
CA ARG A 69 10.62 -4.47 7.22
C ARG A 69 11.94 -4.36 7.98
N GLN A 70 12.94 -3.70 7.40
CA GLN A 70 14.23 -3.47 8.05
C GLN A 70 14.29 -2.13 8.79
N HIS A 71 13.30 -1.26 8.61
CA HIS A 71 13.29 0.07 9.23
C HIS A 71 12.77 -0.03 10.67
N PRO A 72 13.49 0.52 11.66
CA PRO A 72 13.10 0.36 13.07
C PRO A 72 11.70 0.88 13.40
N GLU A 73 11.26 1.94 12.73
CA GLU A 73 9.96 2.55 12.99
C GLU A 73 8.83 1.97 12.13
N LEU A 74 9.16 1.26 11.05
CA LEU A 74 8.18 0.82 10.06
C LEU A 74 8.05 -0.70 9.97
N LYS A 75 8.90 -1.45 10.64
CA LYS A 75 9.02 -2.91 10.46
C LYS A 75 7.73 -3.69 10.73
N SER A 76 6.84 -3.13 11.54
CA SER A 76 5.55 -3.78 11.87
C SER A 76 4.36 -3.18 11.14
N LEU A 77 4.59 -2.19 10.26
CA LEU A 77 3.52 -1.51 9.54
C LEU A 77 2.84 -2.48 8.57
N PRO A 78 1.52 -2.63 8.63
CA PRO A 78 0.82 -3.48 7.67
C PRO A 78 1.00 -2.99 6.24
N VAL A 79 1.29 -3.91 5.33
CA VAL A 79 1.49 -3.59 3.91
C VAL A 79 0.67 -4.54 3.06
N VAL A 80 -0.16 -3.98 2.19
CA VAL A 80 -0.89 -4.72 1.17
C VAL A 80 -0.23 -4.40 -0.17
N MET A 81 0.21 -5.44 -0.88
CA MET A 81 0.84 -5.28 -2.19
C MET A 81 -0.17 -5.50 -3.30
N SER A 82 0.04 -4.86 -4.44
CA SER A 82 -0.81 -5.05 -5.61
C SER A 82 0.01 -5.11 -6.90
N SER A 83 -0.49 -5.85 -7.88
CA SER A 83 0.15 -5.97 -9.20
C SER A 83 -0.85 -6.50 -10.21
N GLY A 84 -0.59 -6.24 -11.49
CA GLY A 84 -1.32 -6.86 -12.60
C GLY A 84 -0.88 -8.29 -12.88
N MET A 85 0.17 -8.76 -12.23
CA MET A 85 0.67 -10.13 -12.36
C MET A 85 0.67 -10.78 -10.99
N ASP A 86 0.33 -12.08 -10.94
CA ASP A 86 0.30 -12.80 -9.68
C ASP A 86 1.72 -13.04 -9.18
N ARG A 87 2.12 -12.26 -8.19
CA ARG A 87 3.42 -12.37 -7.52
C ARG A 87 3.21 -12.47 -6.00
N GLU A 88 2.11 -13.09 -5.62
CA GLU A 88 1.73 -13.17 -4.21
C GLU A 88 2.79 -13.86 -3.36
N ASP A 89 3.36 -14.97 -3.86
CA ASP A 89 4.36 -15.73 -3.10
C ASP A 89 5.60 -14.89 -2.81
N GLU A 90 6.05 -14.11 -3.80
CA GLU A 90 7.21 -13.23 -3.65
C GLU A 90 6.92 -12.12 -2.64
N CYS A 91 5.73 -11.53 -2.70
CA CYS A 91 5.33 -10.47 -1.78
C CYS A 91 5.22 -11.01 -0.35
N THR A 92 4.60 -12.17 -0.19
CA THR A 92 4.45 -12.80 1.13
C THR A 92 5.81 -13.12 1.73
N ALA A 93 6.72 -13.66 0.92
CA ALA A 93 8.09 -13.97 1.38
C ALA A 93 8.85 -12.72 1.82
N ALA A 94 8.56 -11.56 1.21
CA ALA A 94 9.19 -10.29 1.57
C ALA A 94 8.52 -9.60 2.78
N GLY A 95 7.41 -10.15 3.28
CA GLY A 95 6.76 -9.66 4.49
C GLY A 95 5.45 -8.92 4.27
N ALA A 96 4.79 -9.08 3.10
CA ALA A 96 3.48 -8.48 2.88
C ALA A 96 2.42 -9.14 3.74
N ASN A 97 1.46 -8.34 4.20
CA ASN A 97 0.32 -8.83 4.97
C ASN A 97 -0.80 -9.34 4.08
N ALA A 98 -0.87 -8.85 2.84
CA ALA A 98 -1.85 -9.30 1.85
C ALA A 98 -1.40 -8.90 0.45
N PHE A 99 -2.04 -9.50 -0.55
CA PHE A 99 -1.80 -9.19 -1.95
C PHE A 99 -3.13 -9.11 -2.68
N VAL A 100 -3.31 -8.11 -3.54
CA VAL A 100 -4.48 -7.97 -4.40
C VAL A 100 -4.04 -7.92 -5.86
N LEU A 101 -4.67 -8.75 -6.68
CA LEU A 101 -4.37 -8.83 -8.11
C LEU A 101 -5.22 -7.81 -8.87
N LYS A 102 -4.59 -6.99 -9.69
CA LYS A 102 -5.28 -6.02 -10.54
C LYS A 102 -5.82 -6.71 -11.81
N PRO A 103 -6.96 -6.32 -12.33
CA PRO A 103 -7.89 -5.37 -11.73
C PRO A 103 -8.71 -6.02 -10.61
N TYR A 104 -8.98 -5.27 -9.56
CA TYR A 104 -9.79 -5.77 -8.44
C TYR A 104 -11.01 -4.87 -8.26
N PRO A 105 -12.15 -5.44 -7.77
CA PRO A 105 -13.30 -4.61 -7.43
C PRO A 105 -12.98 -3.74 -6.21
N PRO A 106 -13.53 -2.51 -6.15
CA PRO A 106 -13.25 -1.62 -5.00
C PRO A 106 -13.60 -2.23 -3.65
N ASP A 107 -14.66 -3.00 -3.56
CA ASP A 107 -15.07 -3.64 -2.31
C ASP A 107 -14.09 -4.74 -1.87
N GLN A 108 -13.41 -5.39 -2.80
CA GLN A 108 -12.36 -6.35 -2.46
C GLN A 108 -11.18 -5.64 -1.78
N LEU A 109 -10.76 -4.49 -2.30
CA LEU A 109 -9.68 -3.73 -1.69
C LEU A 109 -10.07 -3.28 -0.30
N SER A 110 -11.26 -2.70 -0.15
CA SER A 110 -11.74 -2.23 1.15
C SER A 110 -11.80 -3.37 2.17
N SER A 111 -12.33 -4.53 1.78
CA SER A 111 -12.39 -5.71 2.64
C SER A 111 -10.99 -6.18 3.06
N THR A 112 -10.04 -6.19 2.12
CA THR A 112 -8.67 -6.62 2.39
C THR A 112 -8.00 -5.67 3.40
N LEU A 113 -8.16 -4.35 3.20
CA LEU A 113 -7.60 -3.37 4.13
C LEU A 113 -8.19 -3.53 5.52
N LYS A 114 -9.50 -3.69 5.64
CA LYS A 114 -10.16 -3.86 6.94
C LYS A 114 -9.70 -5.13 7.64
N LYS A 115 -9.53 -6.21 6.88
CA LYS A 115 -9.05 -7.48 7.43
C LYS A 115 -7.63 -7.35 7.96
N VAL A 116 -6.76 -6.68 7.24
CA VAL A 116 -5.36 -6.47 7.64
C VAL A 116 -5.29 -5.58 8.89
N LEU A 117 -6.20 -4.63 9.02
CA LEU A 117 -6.23 -3.68 10.14
C LEU A 117 -6.96 -4.21 11.38
N SER A 118 -7.65 -5.33 11.25
CA SER A 118 -8.42 -5.88 12.39
C SER A 118 -7.56 -6.69 13.36
#